data_c9573567c1fa236c601cd1edce4ecf74
#
_entry.id   c9573567c1fa236c601cd1edce4ecf74
#
_cell.length_a   1.000
_cell.length_b   1.000
_cell.length_c   1.000
_cell.angle_alpha   90.00
_cell.angle_beta   90.00
_cell.angle_gamma   90.00
#
_symmetry.space_group_name_H-M   'P 1'
#
loop_
_entity.id
_entity.type
_entity.pdbx_description
1 polymer ?
#
loop_
_entity_poly.entity_id
_entity_poly.type
_entity_poly.pdbx_seq_one_letter_code
_entity_poly.pdbx_strand_id
1 'polypeptide(L)'
;MRFPYSGNGTWTPDYHCGFIDAVKRFFIGYMEFRGRSSRREFWLAMLFFIPVSVLIFLIPAAGTVSGILWMLATMVPIMAISFRRLHDANRTGWWFLLGHVGTILALAMLVVIAFGLVIIEIGMIMVIP
;
A
#
# COMPACT_ATOMS: atom_id res chain seq x y z
N MET A 1 23.47 -10.26 7.28
CA MET A 1 22.57 -9.10 7.23
C MET A 1 23.38 -7.85 6.97
N ARG A 2 23.22 -7.18 5.81
CA ARG A 2 23.86 -5.90 5.58
C ARG A 2 23.05 -4.81 6.27
N PHE A 3 23.71 -3.93 7.00
CA PHE A 3 23.04 -2.78 7.60
C PHE A 3 22.37 -1.94 6.51
N PRO A 4 21.10 -1.51 6.69
CA PRO A 4 20.36 -0.78 5.65
C PRO A 4 20.84 0.66 5.46
N TYR A 5 21.78 1.15 6.26
CA TYR A 5 22.26 2.53 6.23
C TYR A 5 23.67 2.64 5.66
N SER A 6 23.87 3.64 4.82
CA SER A 6 25.21 4.09 4.43
C SER A 6 25.89 4.82 5.59
N GLY A 7 27.22 5.01 5.52
CA GLY A 7 27.97 5.77 6.51
C GLY A 7 27.48 7.21 6.75
N ASN A 8 26.70 7.76 5.82
CA ASN A 8 26.02 9.07 5.93
C ASN A 8 24.58 8.97 6.43
N GLY A 9 24.14 7.83 6.96
CA GLY A 9 22.81 7.62 7.53
C GLY A 9 21.68 7.48 6.51
N THR A 10 21.96 7.39 5.21
CA THR A 10 20.92 7.20 4.19
C THR A 10 20.63 5.72 3.95
N TRP A 11 19.37 5.38 3.68
CA TRP A 11 18.96 4.02 3.35
C TRP A 11 19.53 3.57 2.02
N THR A 12 20.17 2.40 2.03
CA THR A 12 20.81 1.82 0.83
C THR A 12 19.98 0.70 0.24
N PRO A 13 19.82 0.63 -1.11
CA PRO A 13 19.10 -0.45 -1.75
C PRO A 13 19.88 -1.76 -1.64
N ASP A 14 19.18 -2.85 -1.38
CA ASP A 14 19.73 -4.21 -1.43
C ASP A 14 19.14 -4.96 -2.64
N TYR A 15 19.97 -5.16 -3.65
CA TYR A 15 19.56 -5.84 -4.89
C TYR A 15 19.58 -7.38 -4.78
N HIS A 16 20.14 -7.91 -3.69
CA HIS A 16 20.29 -9.35 -3.44
C HIS A 16 19.54 -9.83 -2.20
N CYS A 17 18.67 -8.97 -1.63
CA CYS A 17 17.94 -9.30 -0.42
C CYS A 17 17.08 -10.58 -0.58
N GLY A 18 17.06 -11.42 0.46
CA GLY A 18 16.13 -12.53 0.57
C GLY A 18 14.74 -12.07 1.00
N PHE A 19 13.75 -12.98 0.95
CA PHE A 19 12.37 -12.68 1.36
C PHE A 19 12.29 -12.20 2.81
N ILE A 20 12.93 -12.91 3.75
CA ILE A 20 12.93 -12.55 5.17
C ILE A 20 13.60 -11.20 5.40
N ASP A 21 14.70 -10.94 4.70
CA ASP A 21 15.40 -9.66 4.82
C ASP A 21 14.57 -8.51 4.26
N ALA A 22 13.84 -8.72 3.17
CA ALA A 22 12.93 -7.72 2.61
C ALA A 22 11.80 -7.36 3.59
N VAL A 23 11.18 -8.36 4.24
CA VAL A 23 10.15 -8.15 5.27
C VAL A 23 10.72 -7.43 6.48
N LYS A 24 11.89 -7.83 6.98
CA LYS A 24 12.55 -7.13 8.09
C LYS A 24 12.86 -5.68 7.74
N ARG A 25 13.42 -5.43 6.56
CA ARG A 25 13.74 -4.08 6.08
C ARG A 25 12.49 -3.22 5.89
N PHE A 26 11.34 -3.84 5.52
CA PHE A 26 10.06 -3.14 5.45
C PHE A 26 9.65 -2.57 6.81
N PHE A 27 9.75 -3.36 7.88
CA PHE A 27 9.40 -2.89 9.23
C PHE A 27 10.48 -2.02 9.88
N ILE A 28 11.77 -2.29 9.67
CA ILE A 28 12.88 -1.45 10.18
C ILE A 28 12.81 -0.06 9.54
N GLY A 29 12.52 0.02 8.24
CA GLY A 29 12.38 1.27 7.51
C GLY A 29 11.00 1.92 7.64
N TYR A 30 10.29 1.73 8.76
CA TYR A 30 8.90 2.14 8.97
C TYR A 30 8.64 3.62 8.64
N MET A 31 9.51 4.51 9.12
CA MET A 31 9.44 5.96 8.88
C MET A 31 10.59 6.50 8.02
N GLU A 32 11.36 5.64 7.39
CA GLU A 32 12.52 6.07 6.61
C GLU A 32 12.10 6.37 5.17
N PHE A 33 11.91 7.65 4.86
CA PHE A 33 11.54 8.13 3.53
C PHE A 33 12.75 8.52 2.67
N ARG A 34 13.94 8.62 3.28
CA ARG A 34 15.17 8.99 2.60
C ARG A 34 15.91 7.78 2.08
N GLY A 35 16.63 7.95 0.96
CA GLY A 35 17.40 6.89 0.36
C GLY A 35 16.70 6.21 -0.80
N ARG A 36 17.11 4.97 -1.11
CA ARG A 36 16.64 4.19 -2.27
C ARG A 36 16.31 2.77 -1.86
N SER A 37 15.32 2.16 -2.51
CA SER A 37 14.96 0.73 -2.36
C SER A 37 14.98 0.03 -3.71
N SER A 38 15.53 -1.19 -3.75
CA SER A 38 15.57 -1.99 -4.98
C SER A 38 14.18 -2.50 -5.38
N ARG A 39 14.01 -2.86 -6.67
CA ARG A 39 12.78 -3.51 -7.15
C ARG A 39 12.48 -4.79 -6.40
N ARG A 40 13.51 -5.58 -6.16
CA ARG A 40 13.40 -6.87 -5.47
C ARG A 40 12.92 -6.69 -4.04
N GLU A 41 13.50 -5.74 -3.30
CA GLU A 41 13.10 -5.39 -1.94
C GLU A 41 11.61 -4.98 -1.88
N PHE A 42 11.19 -4.12 -2.80
CA PHE A 42 9.80 -3.69 -2.90
C PHE A 42 8.83 -4.85 -3.17
N TRP A 43 9.08 -5.65 -4.22
CA TRP A 43 8.17 -6.72 -4.60
C TRP A 43 8.10 -7.85 -3.58
N LEU A 44 9.22 -8.19 -2.93
CA LEU A 44 9.23 -9.20 -1.87
C LEU A 44 8.47 -8.71 -0.61
N ALA A 45 8.57 -7.43 -0.27
CA ALA A 45 7.77 -6.85 0.80
C ALA A 45 6.27 -6.87 0.45
N MET A 46 5.89 -6.52 -0.79
CA MET A 46 4.50 -6.59 -1.25
C MET A 46 3.97 -8.02 -1.30
N LEU A 47 4.79 -9.00 -1.67
CA LEU A 47 4.45 -10.42 -1.67
C LEU A 47 4.10 -10.93 -0.26
N PHE A 48 4.67 -10.36 0.79
CA PHE A 48 4.27 -10.62 2.17
C PHE A 48 3.00 -9.85 2.54
N PHE A 49 2.99 -8.55 2.26
CA PHE A 49 1.96 -7.63 2.71
C PHE A 49 0.57 -7.95 2.13
N ILE A 50 0.48 -8.22 0.81
CA ILE A 50 -0.81 -8.43 0.14
C ILE A 50 -1.54 -9.66 0.67
N PRO A 51 -0.94 -10.87 0.76
CA PRO A 51 -1.63 -12.04 1.31
C PRO A 51 -2.03 -11.87 2.77
N VAL A 52 -1.18 -11.26 3.61
CA VAL A 52 -1.52 -11.00 5.02
C VAL A 52 -2.71 -10.06 5.13
N SER A 53 -2.77 -9.02 4.31
CA SER A 53 -3.92 -8.10 4.28
C SER A 53 -5.20 -8.82 3.88
N VAL A 54 -5.16 -9.65 2.85
CA VAL A 54 -6.32 -10.45 2.40
C VAL A 54 -6.79 -11.38 3.52
N LEU A 55 -5.87 -12.10 4.18
CA LEU A 55 -6.21 -13.00 5.29
C LEU A 55 -6.88 -12.26 6.46
N ILE A 56 -6.39 -11.07 6.81
CA ILE A 56 -6.99 -10.26 7.89
C ILE A 56 -8.41 -9.83 7.53
N PHE A 57 -8.66 -9.39 6.30
CA PHE A 57 -9.99 -8.98 5.85
C PHE A 57 -10.98 -10.15 5.71
N LEU A 58 -10.50 -11.38 5.54
CA LEU A 58 -11.35 -12.58 5.45
C LEU A 58 -11.85 -13.06 6.83
N ILE A 59 -11.38 -12.51 7.95
CA ILE A 59 -11.84 -12.90 9.29
C ILE A 59 -13.25 -12.35 9.51
N PRO A 60 -14.29 -13.21 9.68
CA PRO A 60 -15.67 -12.76 9.91
C PRO A 60 -15.79 -11.95 11.21
N ALA A 61 -16.65 -10.96 11.23
CA ALA A 61 -16.99 -10.10 12.37
C ALA A 61 -15.85 -9.22 12.92
N ALA A 62 -14.64 -9.75 13.14
CA ALA A 62 -13.48 -8.99 13.60
C ALA A 62 -12.67 -8.39 12.44
N GLY A 63 -12.80 -8.91 11.22
CA GLY A 63 -11.97 -8.57 10.06
C GLY A 63 -12.05 -7.10 9.66
N THR A 64 -13.21 -6.47 9.84
CA THR A 64 -13.36 -5.04 9.50
C THR A 64 -12.52 -4.15 10.43
N VAL A 65 -12.62 -4.35 11.74
CA VAL A 65 -11.87 -3.53 12.72
C VAL A 65 -10.38 -3.85 12.64
N SER A 66 -10.01 -5.13 12.64
CA SER A 66 -8.60 -5.54 12.52
C SER A 66 -7.99 -5.14 11.18
N GLY A 67 -8.77 -5.18 10.10
CA GLY A 67 -8.35 -4.73 8.78
C GLY A 67 -8.09 -3.23 8.72
N ILE A 68 -8.93 -2.41 9.35
CA ILE A 68 -8.70 -0.96 9.45
C ILE A 68 -7.44 -0.67 10.26
N LEU A 69 -7.27 -1.31 11.42
CA LEU A 69 -6.08 -1.14 12.25
C LEU A 69 -4.81 -1.57 11.51
N TRP A 70 -4.86 -2.71 10.80
CA TRP A 70 -3.77 -3.19 9.97
C TRP A 70 -3.43 -2.20 8.84
N MET A 71 -4.45 -1.68 8.15
CA MET A 71 -4.28 -0.70 7.08
C MET A 71 -3.61 0.58 7.60
N LEU A 72 -4.07 1.10 8.74
CA LEU A 72 -3.47 2.29 9.36
C LEU A 72 -2.02 2.03 9.79
N ALA A 73 -1.75 0.87 10.43
CA ALA A 73 -0.42 0.51 10.88
C ALA A 73 0.57 0.31 9.72
N THR A 74 0.11 -0.18 8.57
CA THR A 74 0.96 -0.47 7.41
C THR A 74 1.02 0.65 6.37
N MET A 75 0.15 1.65 6.48
CA MET A 75 0.13 2.81 5.58
C MET A 75 1.49 3.54 5.54
N VAL A 76 2.07 3.80 6.72
CA VAL A 76 3.35 4.53 6.82
C VAL A 76 4.51 3.76 6.18
N PRO A 77 4.78 2.46 6.49
CA PRO A 77 5.89 1.75 5.87
C PRO A 77 5.66 1.46 4.38
N ILE A 78 4.41 1.33 3.92
CA ILE A 78 4.11 1.23 2.47
C ILE A 78 4.47 2.54 1.77
N MET A 79 4.09 3.67 2.34
CA MET A 79 4.50 4.98 1.82
C MET A 79 6.02 5.10 1.80
N ALA A 80 6.71 4.79 2.89
CA ALA A 80 8.15 4.90 3.00
C ALA A 80 8.89 4.07 1.93
N ILE A 81 8.52 2.80 1.73
CA ILE A 81 9.16 1.96 0.71
C ILE A 81 8.83 2.44 -0.71
N SER A 82 7.62 2.98 -0.94
CA SER A 82 7.21 3.54 -2.22
C SER A 82 7.98 4.82 -2.57
N PHE A 83 8.16 5.72 -1.62
CA PHE A 83 8.99 6.92 -1.80
C PHE A 83 10.44 6.55 -2.12
N ARG A 84 11.04 5.63 -1.34
CA ARG A 84 12.40 5.13 -1.62
C ARG A 84 12.53 4.50 -3.00
N ARG A 85 11.48 3.84 -3.46
CA ARG A 85 11.44 3.23 -4.79
C ARG A 85 11.37 4.28 -5.91
N LEU A 86 10.61 5.37 -5.68
CA LEU A 86 10.56 6.50 -6.62
C LEU A 86 11.91 7.23 -6.70
N HIS A 87 12.59 7.41 -5.58
CA HIS A 87 13.94 7.98 -5.55
C HIS A 87 14.95 7.11 -6.30
N ASP A 88 14.83 5.79 -6.21
CA ASP A 88 15.67 4.86 -7.00
C ASP A 88 15.43 5.00 -8.51
N ALA A 89 14.18 5.29 -8.92
CA ALA A 89 13.80 5.58 -10.30
C ALA A 89 14.07 7.04 -10.73
N ASN A 90 14.78 7.81 -9.91
CA ASN A 90 15.08 9.22 -10.14
C ASN A 90 13.82 10.10 -10.30
N ARG A 91 12.74 9.71 -9.62
CA ARG A 91 11.48 10.44 -9.58
C ARG A 91 11.25 11.05 -8.20
N THR A 92 10.63 12.22 -8.17
CA THR A 92 10.22 12.87 -6.92
C THR A 92 9.08 12.10 -6.25
N GLY A 93 9.00 12.14 -4.91
CA GLY A 93 7.93 11.48 -4.15
C GLY A 93 6.52 11.91 -4.52
N TRP A 94 6.35 13.08 -5.15
CA TRP A 94 5.06 13.59 -5.64
C TRP A 94 4.37 12.64 -6.64
N TRP A 95 5.11 11.83 -7.39
CA TRP A 95 4.55 10.81 -8.29
C TRP A 95 3.73 9.75 -7.55
N PHE A 96 4.09 9.46 -6.28
CA PHE A 96 3.29 8.57 -5.43
C PHE A 96 1.91 9.16 -5.15
N LEU A 97 1.85 10.45 -4.78
CA LEU A 97 0.60 11.15 -4.53
C LEU A 97 -0.28 11.23 -5.79
N LEU A 98 0.31 11.53 -6.94
CA LEU A 98 -0.42 11.57 -8.22
C LEU A 98 -1.06 10.21 -8.56
N GLY A 99 -0.32 9.10 -8.36
CA GLY A 99 -0.86 7.75 -8.55
C GLY A 99 -2.03 7.44 -7.61
N HIS A 100 -1.93 7.87 -6.35
CA HIS A 100 -2.99 7.65 -5.37
C HIS A 100 -4.21 8.55 -5.58
N VAL A 101 -4.02 9.77 -6.01
CA VAL A 101 -5.14 10.66 -6.41
C VAL A 101 -5.96 10.02 -7.53
N GLY A 102 -5.32 9.46 -8.55
CA GLY A 102 -6.00 8.75 -9.63
C GLY A 102 -6.83 7.54 -9.13
N THR A 103 -6.26 6.74 -8.24
CA THR A 103 -6.98 5.58 -7.68
C THR A 103 -8.13 6.00 -6.76
N ILE A 104 -7.97 7.05 -5.96
CA ILE A 104 -9.03 7.58 -5.10
C ILE A 104 -10.19 8.12 -5.95
N LEU A 105 -9.89 8.86 -7.01
CA LEU A 105 -10.91 9.37 -7.93
C LEU A 105 -11.65 8.24 -8.64
N ALA A 106 -10.93 7.20 -9.10
CA ALA A 106 -11.55 6.04 -9.73
C ALA A 106 -12.47 5.28 -8.77
N LEU A 107 -12.06 5.07 -7.52
CA LEU A 107 -12.89 4.45 -6.49
C LEU A 107 -14.10 5.32 -6.13
N ALA A 108 -13.95 6.62 -6.02
CA ALA A 108 -15.06 7.54 -5.76
C ALA A 108 -16.10 7.49 -6.90
N MET A 109 -15.65 7.46 -8.15
CA MET A 109 -16.55 7.30 -9.31
C MET A 109 -17.28 5.95 -9.29
N LEU A 110 -16.59 4.85 -8.94
CA LEU A 110 -17.22 3.53 -8.79
C LEU A 110 -18.33 3.54 -7.73
N VAL A 111 -18.09 4.16 -6.57
CA VAL A 111 -19.09 4.29 -5.49
C VAL A 111 -20.31 5.09 -5.97
N VAL A 112 -20.09 6.23 -6.66
CA VAL A 112 -21.18 7.05 -7.19
C VAL A 112 -22.03 6.27 -8.21
N ILE A 113 -21.41 5.52 -9.11
CA ILE A 113 -22.09 4.69 -10.10
C ILE A 113 -22.90 3.58 -9.39
N ALA A 114 -22.30 2.86 -8.43
CA ALA A 114 -22.96 1.81 -7.69
C ALA A 114 -24.18 2.35 -6.93
N PHE A 115 -24.05 3.51 -6.29
CA PHE A 115 -25.17 4.16 -5.59
C PHE A 115 -26.27 4.60 -6.54
N GLY A 116 -25.93 5.12 -7.71
CA GLY A 116 -26.88 5.48 -8.77
C GLY A 116 -27.67 4.28 -9.28
N LEU A 117 -27.02 3.13 -9.47
CA LEU A 117 -27.70 1.89 -9.89
C LEU A 117 -28.69 1.40 -8.82
N VAL A 118 -28.32 1.43 -7.54
CA VAL A 118 -29.20 1.04 -6.43
C VAL A 118 -30.43 1.95 -6.37
N ILE A 119 -30.28 3.25 -6.58
CA ILE A 119 -31.42 4.20 -6.59
C ILE A 119 -32.36 3.88 -7.77
N ILE A 120 -31.82 3.57 -8.94
CA ILE A 120 -32.61 3.21 -10.13
C ILE A 120 -33.41 1.92 -9.85
N GLU A 121 -32.79 0.90 -9.26
CA GLU A 121 -33.48 -0.36 -8.91
C GLU A 121 -34.59 -0.11 -7.91
N ILE A 122 -34.36 0.67 -6.85
CA ILE A 122 -35.40 1.02 -5.87
C ILE A 122 -36.54 1.81 -6.55
N GLY A 123 -36.20 2.74 -7.42
CA GLY A 123 -37.18 3.51 -8.19
C GLY A 123 -38.04 2.63 -9.09
N MET A 124 -37.44 1.63 -9.74
CA MET A 124 -38.17 0.68 -10.56
C MET A 124 -39.15 -0.21 -9.75
N ILE A 125 -38.70 -0.66 -8.57
CA ILE A 125 -39.55 -1.49 -7.67
C ILE A 125 -40.77 -0.69 -7.16
N MET A 126 -40.60 0.64 -6.94
CA MET A 126 -41.69 1.50 -6.46
C MET A 126 -42.71 1.88 -7.57
N VAL A 127 -42.35 1.76 -8.83
CA VAL A 127 -43.19 2.16 -9.97
C VAL A 127 -43.98 0.98 -10.55
N ILE A 128 -43.60 -0.26 -10.24
CA ILE A 128 -44.36 -1.47 -10.66
C ILE A 128 -45.46 -1.75 -9.63
N PRO A 129 -46.74 -1.57 -9.95
CA PRO A 129 -47.85 -1.86 -9.04
C PRO A 129 -48.00 -3.35 -8.80
#